data_910e474448030fd210e55f29f88ab27f
#
_entry.id   910e474448030fd210e55f29f88ab27f
#
_cell.length_a   1.000
_cell.length_b   1.000
_cell.length_c   1.000
_cell.angle_alpha   90.00
_cell.angle_beta   90.00
_cell.angle_gamma   90.00
#
_symmetry.space_group_name_H-M   'P 1'
#
loop_
_entity.id
_entity.type
_entity.pdbx_description
1 polymer ?
#
loop_
_entity_poly.entity_id
_entity_poly.type
_entity_poly.pdbx_seq_one_letter_code
_entity_poly.pdbx_strand_id
1 'polypeptide(L)'
;MIVPVPLGDRAYNVHIAPGLLARARTIIAPLTARRHVAVVTDSTVARHYLEPLRAALAAAGLSIQPVIVPPGEASKNWRTLETVVESLLGFGVERGDAVVALGGGVVGDLTGFAAAILRRGCKFVQIPTTLLAQVDSSVGGKTAINAHAGKNLVGAFHQPAAVLIDPDLLDTLPPRELRAGYAEVVKTALLGDAAFFDWCDANVAALLAGDTPARTHAIATSVAAKAAIVAADERETGDTRALLNLGHTFGHALEAQAGFSDRLLHGEAVAIGCALAFRFSAERGLCPSGDAVRVTEHLSRAGLPNHPRGIAATAAPLIAHMLQDKKMRSGTLPFVLASGIGHALVARDVPLGEVEAFLDRVLAEV
;
A
#
# COMPACT_ATOMS: atom_id res chain seq x y z
N MET A 1 -16.55 10.00 -7.19
CA MET A 1 -15.63 11.05 -6.65
C MET A 1 -14.35 11.06 -7.46
N ILE A 2 -13.68 12.19 -7.60
CA ILE A 2 -12.35 12.29 -8.24
C ILE A 2 -11.43 12.98 -7.26
N VAL A 3 -10.27 12.37 -6.98
CA VAL A 3 -9.20 12.96 -6.18
C VAL A 3 -8.03 13.26 -7.10
N PRO A 4 -7.66 14.53 -7.32
CA PRO A 4 -6.50 14.89 -8.13
C PRO A 4 -5.20 14.64 -7.36
N VAL A 5 -4.16 14.20 -8.09
CA VAL A 5 -2.78 14.13 -7.60
C VAL A 5 -1.95 15.14 -8.38
N PRO A 6 -1.73 16.36 -7.84
CA PRO A 6 -1.18 17.50 -8.58
C PRO A 6 0.36 17.44 -8.63
N LEU A 7 0.92 16.82 -9.65
CA LEU A 7 2.36 16.63 -9.87
C LEU A 7 2.87 17.34 -11.14
N GLY A 8 2.31 18.50 -11.45
CA GLY A 8 2.67 19.26 -12.65
C GLY A 8 2.33 18.47 -13.93
N ASP A 9 3.32 18.21 -14.78
CA ASP A 9 3.19 17.45 -16.03
C ASP A 9 2.91 15.95 -15.81
N ARG A 10 3.09 15.44 -14.60
CA ARG A 10 2.79 14.07 -14.18
C ARG A 10 1.50 13.95 -13.37
N ALA A 11 0.70 15.04 -13.33
CA ALA A 11 -0.58 15.05 -12.62
C ALA A 11 -1.54 13.99 -13.20
N TYR A 12 -2.30 13.35 -12.31
CA TYR A 12 -3.32 12.38 -12.69
C TYR A 12 -4.51 12.41 -11.74
N ASN A 13 -5.57 11.72 -12.10
CA ASN A 13 -6.77 11.61 -11.29
C ASN A 13 -6.95 10.20 -10.74
N VAL A 14 -7.36 10.10 -9.47
CA VAL A 14 -7.89 8.89 -8.85
C VAL A 14 -9.41 8.97 -8.91
N HIS A 15 -10.02 8.06 -9.66
CA HIS A 15 -11.47 7.94 -9.80
C HIS A 15 -11.98 6.91 -8.79
N ILE A 16 -12.95 7.28 -7.96
CA ILE A 16 -13.48 6.42 -6.89
C ILE A 16 -15.00 6.37 -7.04
N ALA A 17 -15.54 5.21 -7.35
CA ALA A 17 -17.00 5.00 -7.39
C ALA A 17 -17.35 3.51 -7.41
N PRO A 18 -18.46 3.11 -6.77
CA PRO A 18 -19.04 1.79 -6.95
C PRO A 18 -19.42 1.53 -8.42
N GLY A 19 -19.22 0.30 -8.89
CA GLY A 19 -19.47 -0.11 -10.27
C GLY A 19 -18.58 0.57 -11.31
N LEU A 20 -17.41 1.09 -10.91
CA LEU A 20 -16.50 1.81 -11.82
C LEU A 20 -15.86 0.87 -12.84
N LEU A 21 -15.64 -0.40 -12.50
CA LEU A 21 -15.08 -1.39 -13.42
C LEU A 21 -15.93 -1.51 -14.69
N ALA A 22 -17.24 -1.54 -14.55
CA ALA A 22 -18.16 -1.60 -15.70
C ALA A 22 -18.12 -0.35 -16.60
N ARG A 23 -17.60 0.76 -16.06
CA ARG A 23 -17.44 2.05 -16.76
C ARG A 23 -15.99 2.36 -17.11
N ALA A 24 -15.06 1.44 -16.92
CA ALA A 24 -13.63 1.64 -17.12
C ALA A 24 -13.28 2.18 -18.50
N ARG A 25 -14.09 1.86 -19.55
CA ARG A 25 -13.90 2.36 -20.91
C ARG A 25 -13.85 3.90 -20.99
N THR A 26 -14.59 4.61 -20.17
CA THR A 26 -14.65 6.08 -20.23
C THR A 26 -13.33 6.74 -19.83
N ILE A 27 -12.51 6.03 -19.06
CA ILE A 27 -11.21 6.50 -18.58
C ILE A 27 -10.06 5.88 -19.42
N ILE A 28 -10.16 4.59 -19.74
CA ILE A 28 -9.07 3.87 -20.43
C ILE A 28 -9.04 4.20 -21.92
N ALA A 29 -10.19 4.29 -22.60
CA ALA A 29 -10.22 4.51 -24.06
C ALA A 29 -9.48 5.80 -24.51
N PRO A 30 -9.55 6.93 -23.81
CA PRO A 30 -8.79 8.13 -24.21
C PRO A 30 -7.28 8.01 -23.99
N LEU A 31 -6.81 7.03 -23.22
CA LEU A 31 -5.39 6.84 -22.88
C LEU A 31 -4.65 5.92 -23.84
N THR A 32 -5.35 5.23 -24.73
CA THR A 32 -4.76 4.34 -25.73
C THR A 32 -5.12 4.79 -27.13
N ALA A 33 -4.15 4.73 -28.05
CA ALA A 33 -4.37 5.01 -29.47
C ALA A 33 -4.79 3.77 -30.26
N ARG A 34 -4.62 2.58 -29.69
CA ARG A 34 -4.88 1.29 -30.31
C ARG A 34 -6.22 0.69 -29.92
N ARG A 35 -6.67 -0.31 -30.70
CA ARG A 35 -7.86 -1.09 -30.36
C ARG A 35 -7.56 -2.26 -29.40
N HIS A 36 -6.33 -2.40 -28.96
CA HIS A 36 -5.90 -3.45 -28.03
C HIS A 36 -5.32 -2.81 -26.76
N VAL A 37 -5.73 -3.32 -25.61
CA VAL A 37 -5.25 -2.89 -24.31
C VAL A 37 -4.56 -4.07 -23.63
N ALA A 38 -3.29 -3.94 -23.30
CA ALA A 38 -2.58 -4.93 -22.52
C ALA A 38 -3.04 -4.83 -21.05
N VAL A 39 -3.42 -5.96 -20.47
CA VAL A 39 -3.87 -6.06 -19.08
C VAL A 39 -3.01 -7.06 -18.33
N VAL A 40 -2.26 -6.60 -17.34
CA VAL A 40 -1.50 -7.46 -16.43
C VAL A 40 -2.36 -7.72 -15.19
N THR A 41 -2.51 -8.99 -14.84
CA THR A 41 -3.31 -9.44 -13.69
C THR A 41 -2.74 -10.72 -13.10
N ASP A 42 -3.12 -11.08 -11.89
CA ASP A 42 -2.83 -12.42 -11.37
C ASP A 42 -3.97 -13.41 -11.62
N SER A 43 -3.68 -14.71 -11.50
CA SER A 43 -4.65 -15.75 -11.80
C SER A 43 -5.86 -15.78 -10.86
N THR A 44 -5.77 -15.23 -9.65
CA THR A 44 -6.90 -15.13 -8.72
C THR A 44 -7.84 -14.00 -9.15
N VAL A 45 -7.28 -12.82 -9.38
CA VAL A 45 -8.02 -11.62 -9.82
C VAL A 45 -8.64 -11.83 -11.21
N ALA A 46 -7.91 -12.50 -12.12
CA ALA A 46 -8.40 -12.80 -13.46
C ALA A 46 -9.73 -13.58 -13.45
N ARG A 47 -9.87 -14.55 -12.54
CA ARG A 47 -11.13 -15.35 -12.42
C ARG A 47 -12.34 -14.50 -12.06
N HIS A 48 -12.15 -13.41 -11.33
CA HIS A 48 -13.24 -12.55 -10.87
C HIS A 48 -13.51 -11.38 -11.83
N TYR A 49 -12.46 -10.76 -12.36
CA TYR A 49 -12.58 -9.41 -12.92
C TYR A 49 -12.07 -9.25 -14.35
N LEU A 50 -11.37 -10.22 -14.94
CA LEU A 50 -10.86 -10.10 -16.29
C LEU A 50 -11.98 -10.05 -17.33
N GLU A 51 -12.98 -10.93 -17.23
CA GLU A 51 -14.10 -10.94 -18.16
C GLU A 51 -15.06 -9.74 -17.97
N PRO A 52 -15.40 -9.30 -16.73
CA PRO A 52 -16.09 -8.03 -16.52
C PRO A 52 -15.38 -6.83 -17.16
N LEU A 53 -14.04 -6.72 -17.01
CA LEU A 53 -13.27 -5.65 -17.64
C LEU A 53 -13.29 -5.78 -19.16
N ARG A 54 -13.15 -7.00 -19.70
CA ARG A 54 -13.23 -7.28 -21.15
C ARG A 54 -14.56 -6.78 -21.73
N ALA A 55 -15.67 -7.12 -21.10
CA ALA A 55 -17.00 -6.68 -21.52
C ALA A 55 -17.13 -5.15 -21.50
N ALA A 56 -16.61 -4.50 -20.45
CA ALA A 56 -16.63 -3.05 -20.31
C ALA A 56 -15.83 -2.35 -21.43
N LEU A 57 -14.66 -2.87 -21.78
CA LEU A 57 -13.80 -2.28 -22.83
C LEU A 57 -14.31 -2.60 -24.25
N ALA A 58 -14.89 -3.77 -24.47
CA ALA A 58 -15.47 -4.15 -25.75
C ALA A 58 -16.57 -3.18 -26.19
N ALA A 59 -17.33 -2.59 -25.26
CA ALA A 59 -18.33 -1.57 -25.54
C ALA A 59 -17.74 -0.25 -26.14
N ALA A 60 -16.42 -0.06 -26.08
CA ALA A 60 -15.70 1.02 -26.75
C ALA A 60 -14.87 0.52 -27.97
N GLY A 61 -15.09 -0.71 -28.42
CA GLY A 61 -14.35 -1.32 -29.51
C GLY A 61 -12.90 -1.69 -29.15
N LEU A 62 -12.60 -1.81 -27.86
CA LEU A 62 -11.29 -2.21 -27.34
C LEU A 62 -11.27 -3.69 -27.01
N SER A 63 -10.23 -4.41 -27.40
CA SER A 63 -9.97 -5.79 -26.99
C SER A 63 -8.86 -5.88 -25.97
N ILE A 64 -8.90 -6.90 -25.09
CA ILE A 64 -7.90 -7.14 -24.07
C ILE A 64 -6.88 -8.18 -24.54
N GLN A 65 -5.60 -7.88 -24.31
CA GLN A 65 -4.48 -8.82 -24.40
C GLN A 65 -3.96 -9.07 -22.96
N PRO A 66 -4.33 -10.19 -22.32
CA PRO A 66 -3.99 -10.41 -20.93
C PRO A 66 -2.59 -11.01 -20.77
N VAL A 67 -1.87 -10.55 -19.72
CA VAL A 67 -0.70 -11.19 -19.14
C VAL A 67 -1.09 -11.64 -17.75
N ILE A 68 -1.19 -12.94 -17.52
CA ILE A 68 -1.60 -13.52 -16.25
C ILE A 68 -0.37 -14.06 -15.52
N VAL A 69 -0.10 -13.50 -14.34
CA VAL A 69 1.02 -13.93 -13.48
C VAL A 69 0.52 -14.76 -12.30
N PRO A 70 1.39 -15.53 -11.62
CA PRO A 70 1.00 -16.19 -10.37
C PRO A 70 0.64 -15.14 -9.29
N PRO A 71 -0.30 -15.44 -8.36
CA PRO A 71 -0.66 -14.54 -7.28
C PRO A 71 0.42 -14.51 -6.19
N GLY A 72 0.42 -13.43 -5.39
CA GLY A 72 1.22 -13.28 -4.19
C GLY A 72 2.60 -12.65 -4.40
N GLU A 73 3.23 -12.28 -3.29
CA GLU A 73 4.46 -11.49 -3.23
C GLU A 73 5.65 -12.18 -3.94
N ALA A 74 5.67 -13.52 -3.98
CA ALA A 74 6.70 -14.29 -4.67
C ALA A 74 6.79 -14.01 -6.18
N SER A 75 5.71 -13.48 -6.78
CA SER A 75 5.68 -13.09 -8.20
C SER A 75 6.32 -11.74 -8.48
N LYS A 76 6.64 -10.96 -7.46
CA LYS A 76 7.25 -9.64 -7.59
C LYS A 76 8.77 -9.74 -7.73
N ASN A 77 9.25 -10.34 -8.83
CA ASN A 77 10.65 -10.68 -9.05
C ASN A 77 11.10 -10.45 -10.50
N TRP A 78 12.41 -10.57 -10.76
CA TRP A 78 13.01 -10.37 -12.09
C TRP A 78 12.42 -11.25 -13.19
N ARG A 79 12.20 -12.53 -12.91
CA ARG A 79 11.70 -13.49 -13.89
C ARG A 79 10.28 -13.14 -14.35
N THR A 80 9.44 -12.77 -13.41
CA THR A 80 8.06 -12.35 -13.73
C THR A 80 8.06 -11.00 -14.46
N LEU A 81 8.93 -10.06 -14.06
CA LEU A 81 9.10 -8.79 -14.78
C LEU A 81 9.52 -9.01 -16.23
N GLU A 82 10.51 -9.88 -16.48
CA GLU A 82 10.93 -10.27 -17.83
C GLU A 82 9.75 -10.81 -18.64
N THR A 83 9.00 -11.77 -18.08
CA THR A 83 7.82 -12.34 -18.73
C THR A 83 6.78 -11.27 -19.09
N VAL A 84 6.51 -10.33 -18.19
CA VAL A 84 5.57 -9.24 -18.45
C VAL A 84 6.09 -8.34 -19.57
N VAL A 85 7.34 -7.89 -19.50
CA VAL A 85 7.94 -7.00 -20.51
C VAL A 85 7.96 -7.65 -21.90
N GLU A 86 8.40 -8.90 -22.00
CA GLU A 86 8.42 -9.64 -23.28
C GLU A 86 7.01 -9.85 -23.84
N SER A 87 6.01 -10.13 -23.00
CA SER A 87 4.61 -10.23 -23.43
C SER A 87 4.11 -8.89 -23.97
N LEU A 88 4.39 -7.78 -23.29
CA LEU A 88 4.00 -6.44 -23.74
C LEU A 88 4.68 -6.05 -25.06
N LEU A 89 5.94 -6.43 -25.26
CA LEU A 89 6.66 -6.26 -26.52
C LEU A 89 6.02 -7.10 -27.63
N GLY A 90 5.69 -8.36 -27.35
CA GLY A 90 5.00 -9.27 -28.28
C GLY A 90 3.63 -8.77 -28.69
N PHE A 91 2.90 -8.08 -27.81
CA PHE A 91 1.64 -7.39 -28.11
C PHE A 91 1.84 -6.10 -28.92
N GLY A 92 3.08 -5.68 -29.10
CA GLY A 92 3.41 -4.46 -29.82
C GLY A 92 3.05 -3.18 -29.08
N VAL A 93 3.02 -3.19 -27.73
CA VAL A 93 2.74 -1.99 -26.91
C VAL A 93 3.75 -0.90 -27.25
N GLU A 94 3.25 0.31 -27.53
CA GLU A 94 4.04 1.48 -27.87
C GLU A 94 4.00 2.52 -26.73
N ARG A 95 4.89 3.52 -26.81
CA ARG A 95 5.01 4.57 -25.80
C ARG A 95 3.71 5.35 -25.55
N GLY A 96 2.87 5.51 -26.56
CA GLY A 96 1.59 6.20 -26.47
C GLY A 96 0.45 5.37 -25.89
N ASP A 97 0.64 4.05 -25.77
CA ASP A 97 -0.38 3.15 -25.25
C ASP A 97 -0.35 3.09 -23.73
N ALA A 98 -1.48 2.69 -23.15
CA ALA A 98 -1.60 2.44 -21.71
C ALA A 98 -1.65 0.94 -21.43
N VAL A 99 -0.85 0.49 -20.45
CA VAL A 99 -0.92 -0.85 -19.86
C VAL A 99 -1.81 -0.78 -18.64
N VAL A 100 -2.74 -1.72 -18.47
CA VAL A 100 -3.63 -1.77 -17.31
C VAL A 100 -3.11 -2.78 -16.29
N ALA A 101 -2.93 -2.36 -15.05
CA ALA A 101 -2.70 -3.21 -13.90
C ALA A 101 -4.04 -3.50 -13.21
N LEU A 102 -4.55 -4.72 -13.32
CA LEU A 102 -5.77 -5.17 -12.66
C LEU A 102 -5.39 -6.12 -11.53
N GLY A 103 -5.32 -5.63 -10.28
CA GLY A 103 -4.89 -6.47 -9.17
C GLY A 103 -4.55 -5.71 -7.89
N GLY A 104 -3.99 -6.42 -6.92
CA GLY A 104 -3.44 -5.83 -5.69
C GLY A 104 -2.11 -5.10 -5.91
N GLY A 105 -1.44 -4.71 -4.81
CA GLY A 105 -0.18 -3.97 -4.83
C GLY A 105 0.94 -4.68 -5.60
N VAL A 106 1.02 -6.01 -5.54
CA VAL A 106 2.01 -6.81 -6.30
C VAL A 106 1.87 -6.58 -7.80
N VAL A 107 0.64 -6.69 -8.32
CA VAL A 107 0.35 -6.47 -9.75
C VAL A 107 0.58 -5.01 -10.13
N GLY A 108 0.17 -4.07 -9.26
CA GLY A 108 0.36 -2.64 -9.48
C GLY A 108 1.84 -2.26 -9.61
N ASP A 109 2.67 -2.70 -8.66
CA ASP A 109 4.11 -2.42 -8.63
C ASP A 109 4.85 -3.07 -9.81
N LEU A 110 4.58 -4.36 -10.08
CA LEU A 110 5.18 -5.09 -11.18
C LEU A 110 4.85 -4.46 -12.52
N THR A 111 3.57 -4.14 -12.75
CA THR A 111 3.10 -3.53 -14.00
C THR A 111 3.63 -2.12 -14.18
N GLY A 112 3.61 -1.32 -13.11
CA GLY A 112 4.13 0.04 -13.14
C GLY A 112 5.62 0.07 -13.42
N PHE A 113 6.41 -0.85 -12.85
CA PHE A 113 7.84 -0.95 -13.16
C PHE A 113 8.09 -1.47 -14.57
N ALA A 114 7.32 -2.47 -15.05
CA ALA A 114 7.37 -2.90 -16.44
C ALA A 114 7.07 -1.74 -17.39
N ALA A 115 6.04 -0.95 -17.12
CA ALA A 115 5.68 0.23 -17.93
C ALA A 115 6.78 1.32 -17.90
N ALA A 116 7.44 1.51 -16.75
CA ALA A 116 8.53 2.49 -16.62
C ALA A 116 9.73 2.17 -17.52
N ILE A 117 10.07 0.90 -17.68
CA ILE A 117 11.23 0.47 -18.49
C ILE A 117 10.87 0.14 -19.94
N LEU A 118 9.63 -0.28 -20.21
CA LEU A 118 9.16 -0.62 -21.56
C LEU A 118 9.26 0.62 -22.44
N ARG A 119 9.98 0.52 -23.59
CA ARG A 119 10.18 1.62 -24.53
C ARG A 119 10.71 2.92 -23.88
N ARG A 120 11.37 2.84 -22.72
CA ARG A 120 11.82 3.97 -21.88
C ARG A 120 10.66 4.78 -21.29
N GLY A 121 9.58 4.12 -20.97
CA GLY A 121 8.37 4.68 -20.37
C GLY A 121 7.16 4.61 -21.30
N CYS A 122 6.11 3.90 -20.87
CA CYS A 122 4.77 3.95 -21.44
C CYS A 122 3.76 4.27 -20.33
N LYS A 123 2.57 4.68 -20.71
CA LYS A 123 1.50 4.95 -19.73
C LYS A 123 1.06 3.66 -19.06
N PHE A 124 0.62 3.78 -17.80
CA PHE A 124 -0.13 2.69 -17.17
C PHE A 124 -1.31 3.22 -16.36
N VAL A 125 -2.30 2.35 -16.19
CA VAL A 125 -3.53 2.62 -15.43
C VAL A 125 -3.64 1.55 -14.35
N GLN A 126 -3.97 1.94 -13.13
CA GLN A 126 -4.20 1.00 -12.04
C GLN A 126 -5.69 0.79 -11.77
N ILE A 127 -6.10 -0.47 -11.63
CA ILE A 127 -7.41 -0.89 -11.13
C ILE A 127 -7.14 -1.76 -9.90
N PRO A 128 -6.96 -1.14 -8.71
CA PRO A 128 -6.62 -1.86 -7.50
C PRO A 128 -7.80 -2.69 -6.98
N THR A 129 -7.54 -3.97 -6.66
CA THR A 129 -8.55 -4.93 -6.23
C THR A 129 -8.42 -5.36 -4.77
N THR A 130 -7.43 -4.86 -4.03
CA THR A 130 -7.29 -5.03 -2.59
C THR A 130 -7.46 -3.70 -1.88
N LEU A 131 -7.96 -3.70 -0.64
CA LEU A 131 -8.12 -2.45 0.13
C LEU A 131 -6.77 -1.75 0.32
N LEU A 132 -5.69 -2.48 0.63
CA LEU A 132 -4.34 -1.93 0.72
C LEU A 132 -3.94 -1.17 -0.55
N ALA A 133 -4.21 -1.74 -1.72
CA ALA A 133 -3.88 -1.08 -2.97
C ALA A 133 -4.80 0.11 -3.25
N GLN A 134 -6.08 0.05 -2.87
CA GLN A 134 -7.03 1.14 -3.04
C GLN A 134 -6.69 2.36 -2.19
N VAL A 135 -6.19 2.17 -0.96
CA VAL A 135 -5.94 3.27 -0.02
C VAL A 135 -4.49 3.73 0.00
N ASP A 136 -3.56 2.88 -0.47
CA ASP A 136 -2.13 3.17 -0.34
C ASP A 136 -1.34 2.91 -1.63
N SER A 137 -1.02 1.67 -2.01
CA SER A 137 0.03 1.38 -2.99
C SER A 137 -0.24 1.91 -4.41
N SER A 138 -1.49 2.13 -4.81
CA SER A 138 -1.84 2.68 -6.13
C SER A 138 -1.53 4.18 -6.30
N VAL A 139 -1.19 4.89 -5.22
CA VAL A 139 -0.94 6.34 -5.23
C VAL A 139 0.52 6.65 -4.92
N GLY A 140 1.14 7.54 -5.71
CA GLY A 140 2.48 8.06 -5.43
C GLY A 140 3.61 7.44 -6.25
N GLY A 141 3.29 6.58 -7.22
CA GLY A 141 4.18 6.15 -8.31
C GLY A 141 5.39 5.32 -7.89
N LYS A 142 5.47 4.83 -6.65
CA LYS A 142 6.50 3.86 -6.27
C LYS A 142 6.16 2.53 -6.93
N THR A 143 7.01 2.08 -7.86
CA THR A 143 6.85 0.80 -8.55
C THR A 143 8.14 0.02 -8.42
N ALA A 144 8.06 -1.27 -8.10
CA ALA A 144 9.25 -2.04 -7.75
C ALA A 144 9.06 -3.55 -7.92
N ILE A 145 10.19 -4.25 -7.89
CA ILE A 145 10.28 -5.69 -7.68
C ILE A 145 11.20 -6.01 -6.50
N ASN A 146 11.11 -7.22 -6.00
CA ASN A 146 11.96 -7.75 -4.97
C ASN A 146 13.27 -8.28 -5.56
N ALA A 147 14.34 -8.16 -4.82
CA ALA A 147 15.66 -8.72 -5.11
C ALA A 147 16.08 -9.67 -3.98
N HIS A 148 17.14 -10.44 -4.19
CA HIS A 148 17.70 -11.30 -3.12
C HIS A 148 18.08 -10.53 -1.86
N ALA A 149 18.47 -9.26 -2.02
CA ALA A 149 18.88 -8.40 -0.92
C ALA A 149 17.70 -7.84 -0.09
N GLY A 150 16.46 -7.89 -0.61
CA GLY A 150 15.27 -7.40 0.10
C GLY A 150 14.11 -7.01 -0.81
N LYS A 151 13.00 -6.63 -0.18
CA LYS A 151 11.78 -6.17 -0.86
C LYS A 151 11.98 -4.78 -1.45
N ASN A 152 11.35 -4.53 -2.62
CA ASN A 152 11.20 -3.21 -3.25
C ASN A 152 12.51 -2.44 -3.52
N LEU A 153 13.66 -3.12 -3.57
CA LEU A 153 14.96 -2.46 -3.74
C LEU A 153 15.26 -2.06 -5.19
N VAL A 154 14.52 -2.61 -6.15
CA VAL A 154 14.70 -2.33 -7.57
C VAL A 154 13.38 -1.83 -8.14
N GLY A 155 13.37 -0.61 -8.67
CA GLY A 155 12.15 0.01 -9.15
C GLY A 155 12.34 1.40 -9.73
N ALA A 156 11.24 2.07 -9.96
CA ALA A 156 11.18 3.42 -10.50
C ALA A 156 10.05 4.24 -9.87
N PHE A 157 10.23 5.56 -9.83
CA PHE A 157 9.10 6.47 -9.64
C PHE A 157 8.41 6.67 -10.99
N HIS A 158 7.28 6.00 -11.18
CA HIS A 158 6.49 6.07 -12.40
C HIS A 158 5.02 6.28 -12.06
N GLN A 159 4.52 7.50 -12.33
CA GLN A 159 3.15 7.86 -11.97
C GLN A 159 2.15 7.22 -12.94
N PRO A 160 1.01 6.69 -12.46
CA PRO A 160 -0.03 6.18 -13.33
C PRO A 160 -0.70 7.33 -14.11
N ALA A 161 -1.20 7.05 -15.31
CA ALA A 161 -2.01 8.00 -16.07
C ALA A 161 -3.42 8.18 -15.47
N ALA A 162 -3.91 7.17 -14.77
CA ALA A 162 -5.15 7.20 -13.98
C ALA A 162 -5.17 6.03 -12.98
N VAL A 163 -5.92 6.19 -11.89
CA VAL A 163 -6.27 5.10 -10.97
C VAL A 163 -7.79 4.98 -10.91
N LEU A 164 -8.32 3.77 -11.09
CA LEU A 164 -9.74 3.47 -11.04
C LEU A 164 -10.02 2.60 -9.81
N ILE A 165 -10.59 3.18 -8.79
CA ILE A 165 -10.93 2.51 -7.54
C ILE A 165 -12.43 2.21 -7.52
N ASP A 166 -12.75 0.93 -7.55
CA ASP A 166 -14.10 0.42 -7.40
C ASP A 166 -14.21 -0.31 -6.06
N PRO A 167 -14.88 0.26 -5.05
CA PRO A 167 -15.04 -0.38 -3.75
C PRO A 167 -15.74 -1.75 -3.81
N ASP A 168 -16.57 -2.00 -4.84
CA ASP A 168 -17.27 -3.27 -4.99
C ASP A 168 -16.31 -4.44 -5.31
N LEU A 169 -15.08 -4.15 -5.80
CA LEU A 169 -14.06 -5.18 -6.02
C LEU A 169 -13.56 -5.82 -4.72
N LEU A 170 -13.83 -5.19 -3.58
CA LEU A 170 -13.48 -5.73 -2.26
C LEU A 170 -14.39 -6.87 -1.80
N ASP A 171 -15.53 -7.10 -2.46
CA ASP A 171 -16.48 -8.15 -2.06
C ASP A 171 -15.93 -9.57 -2.27
N THR A 172 -14.95 -9.74 -3.16
CA THR A 172 -14.25 -11.02 -3.37
C THR A 172 -12.95 -11.15 -2.57
N LEU A 173 -12.56 -10.09 -1.86
CA LEU A 173 -11.30 -10.09 -1.10
C LEU A 173 -11.48 -10.90 0.20
N PRO A 174 -10.57 -11.84 0.50
CA PRO A 174 -10.62 -12.58 1.76
C PRO A 174 -10.66 -11.66 2.98
N PRO A 175 -11.44 -11.98 4.03
CA PRO A 175 -11.58 -11.10 5.20
C PRO A 175 -10.27 -10.75 5.90
N ARG A 176 -9.27 -11.64 5.89
CA ARG A 176 -7.94 -11.37 6.44
C ARG A 176 -7.20 -10.28 5.65
N GLU A 177 -7.26 -10.37 4.32
CA GLU A 177 -6.67 -9.37 3.41
C GLU A 177 -7.39 -8.01 3.51
N LEU A 178 -8.72 -8.03 3.67
CA LEU A 178 -9.50 -6.81 3.89
C LEU A 178 -9.06 -6.10 5.19
N ARG A 179 -8.94 -6.86 6.30
CA ARG A 179 -8.44 -6.32 7.57
C ARG A 179 -7.00 -5.81 7.45
N ALA A 180 -6.12 -6.56 6.77
CA ALA A 180 -4.75 -6.12 6.52
C ALA A 180 -4.72 -4.77 5.76
N GLY A 181 -5.55 -4.60 4.73
CA GLY A 181 -5.69 -3.31 4.05
C GLY A 181 -6.25 -2.19 4.95
N TYR A 182 -7.13 -2.54 5.88
CA TYR A 182 -7.69 -1.59 6.85
C TYR A 182 -6.63 -1.01 7.80
N ALA A 183 -5.55 -1.73 8.08
CA ALA A 183 -4.43 -1.20 8.87
C ALA A 183 -3.83 0.07 8.24
N GLU A 184 -3.79 0.16 6.90
CA GLU A 184 -3.31 1.34 6.20
C GLU A 184 -4.30 2.53 6.26
N VAL A 185 -5.61 2.26 6.35
CA VAL A 185 -6.63 3.28 6.63
C VAL A 185 -6.38 3.87 8.02
N VAL A 186 -6.21 2.99 9.03
CA VAL A 186 -5.91 3.40 10.41
C VAL A 186 -4.61 4.18 10.49
N LYS A 187 -3.54 3.69 9.85
CA LYS A 187 -2.25 4.41 9.79
C LYS A 187 -2.42 5.82 9.23
N THR A 188 -3.19 5.97 8.15
CA THR A 188 -3.45 7.27 7.53
C THR A 188 -4.15 8.23 8.51
N ALA A 189 -5.12 7.76 9.25
CA ALA A 189 -5.78 8.55 10.29
C ALA A 189 -4.82 8.93 11.42
N LEU A 190 -4.04 7.97 11.91
CA LEU A 190 -3.09 8.17 13.01
C LEU A 190 -1.98 9.17 12.68
N LEU A 191 -1.55 9.24 11.42
CA LEU A 191 -0.44 10.11 11.04
C LEU A 191 -0.82 11.58 10.89
N GLY A 192 -2.08 11.93 10.58
CA GLY A 192 -2.43 13.30 10.24
C GLY A 192 -3.87 13.73 10.43
N ASP A 193 -4.79 12.87 10.91
CA ASP A 193 -6.22 13.22 11.01
C ASP A 193 -6.94 12.51 12.17
N ALA A 194 -6.99 13.17 13.33
CA ALA A 194 -7.67 12.65 14.51
C ALA A 194 -9.19 12.47 14.30
N ALA A 195 -9.82 13.36 13.52
CA ALA A 195 -11.24 13.24 13.23
C ALA A 195 -11.54 12.03 12.34
N PHE A 196 -10.63 11.72 11.42
CA PHE A 196 -10.73 10.50 10.62
C PHE A 196 -10.50 9.24 11.48
N PHE A 197 -9.64 9.31 12.50
CA PHE A 197 -9.50 8.21 13.46
C PHE A 197 -10.79 7.99 14.27
N ASP A 198 -11.44 9.06 14.74
CA ASP A 198 -12.72 8.99 15.42
C ASP A 198 -13.81 8.38 14.52
N TRP A 199 -13.80 8.76 13.24
CA TRP A 199 -14.69 8.18 12.25
C TRP A 199 -14.40 6.67 12.04
N CYS A 200 -13.14 6.27 11.93
CA CYS A 200 -12.73 4.86 11.85
C CYS A 200 -13.23 4.07 13.06
N ASP A 201 -13.09 4.65 14.26
CA ASP A 201 -13.52 4.04 15.52
C ASP A 201 -15.02 3.73 15.52
N ALA A 202 -15.82 4.63 14.97
CA ALA A 202 -17.28 4.48 14.88
C ALA A 202 -17.74 3.57 13.73
N ASN A 203 -16.96 3.42 12.65
CA ASN A 203 -17.43 2.80 11.40
C ASN A 203 -16.68 1.51 10.99
N VAL A 204 -15.70 1.04 11.76
CA VAL A 204 -14.89 -0.15 11.42
C VAL A 204 -15.75 -1.38 11.13
N ALA A 205 -16.79 -1.63 11.94
CA ALA A 205 -17.67 -2.77 11.76
C ALA A 205 -18.44 -2.71 10.44
N ALA A 206 -19.01 -1.55 10.09
CA ALA A 206 -19.72 -1.33 8.85
C ALA A 206 -18.80 -1.50 7.62
N LEU A 207 -17.59 -0.91 7.66
CA LEU A 207 -16.60 -1.00 6.58
C LEU A 207 -16.22 -2.47 6.31
N LEU A 208 -15.89 -3.21 7.37
CA LEU A 208 -15.47 -4.61 7.25
C LEU A 208 -16.63 -5.52 6.85
N ALA A 209 -17.88 -5.17 7.21
CA ALA A 209 -19.07 -5.89 6.80
C ALA A 209 -19.50 -5.62 5.34
N GLY A 210 -18.84 -4.69 4.64
CA GLY A 210 -19.13 -4.44 3.22
C GLY A 210 -20.03 -3.23 2.95
N ASP A 211 -20.22 -2.34 3.94
CA ASP A 211 -20.99 -1.10 3.70
C ASP A 211 -20.25 -0.22 2.68
N THR A 212 -20.84 -0.08 1.49
CA THR A 212 -20.23 0.66 0.37
C THR A 212 -20.01 2.14 0.69
N PRO A 213 -20.91 2.88 1.34
CA PRO A 213 -20.65 4.23 1.81
C PRO A 213 -19.43 4.32 2.75
N ALA A 214 -19.33 3.44 3.74
CA ALA A 214 -18.19 3.43 4.67
C ALA A 214 -16.88 3.10 3.97
N ARG A 215 -16.85 2.10 3.09
CA ARG A 215 -15.68 1.77 2.25
C ARG A 215 -15.28 2.95 1.38
N THR A 216 -16.23 3.57 0.68
CA THR A 216 -15.97 4.71 -0.21
C THR A 216 -15.40 5.89 0.55
N HIS A 217 -15.94 6.20 1.74
CA HIS A 217 -15.43 7.29 2.58
C HIS A 217 -14.00 7.01 3.05
N ALA A 218 -13.73 5.83 3.59
CA ALA A 218 -12.39 5.46 4.06
C ALA A 218 -11.35 5.51 2.94
N ILE A 219 -11.69 4.98 1.76
CA ILE A 219 -10.82 5.00 0.59
C ILE A 219 -10.55 6.44 0.14
N ALA A 220 -11.60 7.24 0.00
CA ALA A 220 -11.47 8.61 -0.49
C ALA A 220 -10.65 9.50 0.45
N THR A 221 -10.85 9.38 1.75
CA THR A 221 -10.09 10.13 2.76
C THR A 221 -8.62 9.70 2.77
N SER A 222 -8.34 8.40 2.74
CA SER A 222 -6.97 7.88 2.69
C SER A 222 -6.24 8.31 1.42
N VAL A 223 -6.89 8.20 0.26
CA VAL A 223 -6.32 8.63 -1.04
C VAL A 223 -6.04 10.13 -1.04
N ALA A 224 -6.97 10.96 -0.53
CA ALA A 224 -6.79 12.40 -0.46
C ALA A 224 -5.60 12.79 0.45
N ALA A 225 -5.49 12.18 1.62
CA ALA A 225 -4.38 12.39 2.54
C ALA A 225 -3.04 12.00 1.89
N LYS A 226 -2.98 10.83 1.27
CA LYS A 226 -1.76 10.38 0.58
C LYS A 226 -1.42 11.25 -0.62
N ALA A 227 -2.39 11.66 -1.42
CA ALA A 227 -2.19 12.55 -2.56
C ALA A 227 -1.57 13.89 -2.14
N ALA A 228 -2.03 14.48 -1.03
CA ALA A 228 -1.48 15.71 -0.48
C ALA A 228 -0.01 15.55 -0.06
N ILE A 229 0.33 14.44 0.63
CA ILE A 229 1.70 14.14 1.06
C ILE A 229 2.62 13.91 -0.15
N VAL A 230 2.16 13.14 -1.15
CA VAL A 230 2.90 12.87 -2.38
C VAL A 230 3.12 14.15 -3.19
N ALA A 231 2.12 15.03 -3.26
CA ALA A 231 2.26 16.32 -3.95
C ALA A 231 3.31 17.23 -3.29
N ALA A 232 3.45 17.15 -1.96
CA ALA A 232 4.43 17.93 -1.22
C ALA A 232 5.86 17.34 -1.32
N ASP A 233 6.01 16.02 -1.48
CA ASP A 233 7.30 15.34 -1.52
C ASP A 233 7.23 14.06 -2.39
N GLU A 234 7.18 14.24 -3.71
CA GLU A 234 6.99 13.13 -4.66
C GLU A 234 8.06 12.04 -4.55
N ARG A 235 9.33 12.43 -4.35
CA ARG A 235 10.48 11.51 -4.40
C ARG A 235 11.05 11.12 -3.05
N GLU A 236 10.33 11.46 -1.96
CA GLU A 236 10.78 11.14 -0.60
C GLU A 236 12.19 11.66 -0.30
N THR A 237 12.42 12.91 -0.64
CA THR A 237 13.68 13.61 -0.38
C THR A 237 13.64 14.43 0.91
N GLY A 238 12.43 14.67 1.43
CA GLY A 238 12.15 15.38 2.68
C GLY A 238 11.52 14.47 3.76
N ASP A 239 11.10 15.11 4.86
CA ASP A 239 10.47 14.41 5.97
C ASP A 239 8.96 14.19 5.79
N THR A 240 8.32 14.95 4.88
CA THR A 240 6.86 14.91 4.71
C THR A 240 6.39 13.52 4.29
N ARG A 241 7.01 12.94 3.28
CA ARG A 241 6.64 11.60 2.82
C ARG A 241 7.11 10.50 3.77
N ALA A 242 8.15 10.75 4.56
CA ALA A 242 8.63 9.81 5.58
C ALA A 242 7.56 9.52 6.65
N LEU A 243 6.62 10.46 6.92
CA LEU A 243 5.52 10.26 7.86
C LEU A 243 4.62 9.07 7.48
N LEU A 244 4.51 8.74 6.17
CA LEU A 244 3.78 7.56 5.71
C LEU A 244 4.34 6.24 6.28
N ASN A 245 5.55 6.27 6.82
CA ASN A 245 6.19 5.10 7.45
C ASN A 245 5.89 4.99 8.97
N LEU A 246 4.81 5.63 9.48
CA LEU A 246 4.36 5.40 10.85
C LEU A 246 4.12 3.89 11.07
N GLY A 247 4.73 3.32 12.10
CA GLY A 247 4.68 1.89 12.38
C GLY A 247 5.61 1.01 11.53
N HIS A 248 6.08 1.47 10.36
CA HIS A 248 6.81 0.64 9.41
C HIS A 248 8.19 0.19 9.90
N THR A 249 8.87 0.95 10.76
CA THR A 249 10.17 0.51 11.29
C THR A 249 10.03 -0.80 12.08
N PHE A 250 9.01 -0.90 12.93
CA PHE A 250 8.68 -2.14 13.64
C PHE A 250 8.05 -3.16 12.69
N GLY A 251 7.10 -2.73 11.85
CA GLY A 251 6.37 -3.60 10.92
C GLY A 251 7.29 -4.34 9.95
N HIS A 252 8.19 -3.66 9.26
CA HIS A 252 9.15 -4.28 8.32
C HIS A 252 10.09 -5.27 9.01
N ALA A 253 10.54 -4.96 10.24
CA ALA A 253 11.34 -5.91 11.01
C ALA A 253 10.55 -7.19 11.34
N LEU A 254 9.26 -7.07 11.66
CA LEU A 254 8.37 -8.20 11.89
C LEU A 254 8.09 -8.99 10.61
N GLU A 255 7.88 -8.33 9.47
CA GLU A 255 7.73 -9.00 8.16
C GLU A 255 8.98 -9.79 7.81
N ALA A 256 10.17 -9.20 7.99
CA ALA A 256 11.44 -9.85 7.73
C ALA A 256 11.63 -11.07 8.66
N GLN A 257 11.31 -10.94 9.95
CA GLN A 257 11.34 -12.02 10.92
C GLN A 257 10.35 -13.14 10.57
N ALA A 258 9.19 -12.81 9.98
CA ALA A 258 8.23 -13.79 9.48
C ALA A 258 8.61 -14.38 8.10
N GLY A 259 9.76 -13.99 7.52
CA GLY A 259 10.26 -14.47 6.24
C GLY A 259 9.47 -13.94 5.05
N PHE A 260 8.82 -12.77 5.17
CA PHE A 260 7.98 -12.17 4.13
C PHE A 260 6.92 -13.13 3.58
N SER A 261 6.32 -13.92 4.45
CA SER A 261 5.38 -15.00 4.11
C SER A 261 3.96 -14.67 4.56
N ASP A 262 3.00 -15.52 4.17
CA ASP A 262 1.59 -15.41 4.61
C ASP A 262 1.39 -15.65 6.13
N ARG A 263 2.47 -15.96 6.86
CA ARG A 263 2.47 -16.04 8.33
C ARG A 263 2.13 -14.68 8.94
N LEU A 264 2.60 -13.58 8.33
CA LEU A 264 2.27 -12.20 8.74
C LEU A 264 2.12 -11.35 7.48
N LEU A 265 0.90 -10.91 7.20
CA LEU A 265 0.62 -10.00 6.09
C LEU A 265 1.18 -8.60 6.38
N HIS A 266 1.51 -7.85 5.33
CA HIS A 266 2.05 -6.50 5.45
C HIS A 266 1.20 -5.60 6.36
N GLY A 267 -0.10 -5.51 6.13
CA GLY A 267 -0.99 -4.69 6.97
C GLY A 267 -1.11 -5.18 8.41
N GLU A 268 -0.98 -6.49 8.66
CA GLU A 268 -0.90 -7.03 10.02
C GLU A 268 0.38 -6.57 10.73
N ALA A 269 1.51 -6.59 10.01
CA ALA A 269 2.78 -6.05 10.51
C ALA A 269 2.71 -4.55 10.78
N VAL A 270 2.06 -3.79 9.89
CA VAL A 270 1.84 -2.34 10.06
C VAL A 270 0.94 -2.06 11.26
N ALA A 271 -0.11 -2.85 11.49
CA ALA A 271 -0.98 -2.72 12.66
C ALA A 271 -0.20 -2.91 13.97
N ILE A 272 0.58 -4.00 14.09
CA ILE A 272 1.48 -4.22 15.23
C ILE A 272 2.46 -3.05 15.35
N GLY A 273 3.04 -2.62 14.23
CA GLY A 273 4.00 -1.53 14.21
C GLY A 273 3.42 -0.19 14.67
N CYS A 274 2.18 0.14 14.31
CA CYS A 274 1.50 1.33 14.79
C CYS A 274 1.23 1.26 16.30
N ALA A 275 0.76 0.11 16.81
CA ALA A 275 0.58 -0.11 18.25
C ALA A 275 1.90 0.08 19.02
N LEU A 276 3.00 -0.51 18.51
CA LEU A 276 4.33 -0.35 19.10
C LEU A 276 4.84 1.09 19.02
N ALA A 277 4.63 1.78 17.89
CA ALA A 277 5.06 3.16 17.72
C ALA A 277 4.36 4.10 18.72
N PHE A 278 3.05 3.95 18.91
CA PHE A 278 2.29 4.74 19.89
C PHE A 278 2.70 4.40 21.31
N ARG A 279 2.86 3.13 21.65
CA ARG A 279 3.31 2.70 22.96
C ARG A 279 4.72 3.20 23.28
N PHE A 280 5.65 3.07 22.34
CA PHE A 280 7.00 3.59 22.50
C PHE A 280 7.01 5.12 22.62
N SER A 281 6.18 5.82 21.85
CA SER A 281 6.00 7.27 21.96
C SER A 281 5.50 7.69 23.35
N ALA A 282 4.56 6.93 23.91
CA ALA A 282 4.05 7.19 25.27
C ALA A 282 5.10 6.95 26.34
N GLU A 283 5.89 5.88 26.24
CA GLU A 283 7.00 5.60 27.17
C GLU A 283 8.10 6.69 27.11
N ARG A 284 8.31 7.29 25.95
CA ARG A 284 9.21 8.45 25.78
C ARG A 284 8.59 9.78 26.19
N GLY A 285 7.35 9.80 26.65
CA GLY A 285 6.64 11.03 27.02
C GLY A 285 6.27 11.93 25.85
N LEU A 286 6.27 11.39 24.61
CA LEU A 286 5.94 12.14 23.39
C LEU A 286 4.44 12.22 23.14
N CYS A 287 3.65 11.20 23.57
CA CYS A 287 2.20 11.22 23.41
C CYS A 287 1.50 10.76 24.71
N PRO A 288 0.21 11.10 24.88
CA PRO A 288 -0.57 10.60 26.00
C PRO A 288 -0.66 9.06 25.99
N SER A 289 -0.49 8.43 27.15
CA SER A 289 -0.64 6.98 27.28
C SER A 289 -2.04 6.48 26.91
N GLY A 290 -3.07 7.30 27.13
CA GLY A 290 -4.44 7.01 26.70
C GLY A 290 -4.59 6.85 25.18
N ASP A 291 -3.80 7.56 24.37
CA ASP A 291 -3.81 7.43 22.93
C ASP A 291 -3.25 6.07 22.49
N ALA A 292 -2.17 5.60 23.13
CA ALA A 292 -1.61 4.27 22.85
C ALA A 292 -2.59 3.14 23.20
N VAL A 293 -3.31 3.27 24.31
CA VAL A 293 -4.38 2.33 24.71
C VAL A 293 -5.49 2.34 23.66
N ARG A 294 -5.99 3.52 23.30
CA ARG A 294 -7.08 3.69 22.33
C ARG A 294 -6.75 3.11 20.96
N VAL A 295 -5.52 3.31 20.46
CA VAL A 295 -5.04 2.71 19.21
C VAL A 295 -5.03 1.18 19.30
N THR A 296 -4.50 0.62 20.37
CA THR A 296 -4.43 -0.83 20.59
C THR A 296 -5.84 -1.45 20.64
N GLU A 297 -6.78 -0.82 21.35
CA GLU A 297 -8.17 -1.26 21.42
C GLU A 297 -8.89 -1.20 20.07
N HIS A 298 -8.65 -0.12 19.31
CA HIS A 298 -9.21 0.01 17.96
C HIS A 298 -8.75 -1.11 17.03
N LEU A 299 -7.44 -1.40 17.00
CA LEU A 299 -6.87 -2.49 16.21
C LEU A 299 -7.46 -3.85 16.62
N SER A 300 -7.64 -4.08 17.92
CA SER A 300 -8.30 -5.29 18.44
C SER A 300 -9.74 -5.41 17.94
N ARG A 301 -10.53 -4.33 18.00
CA ARG A 301 -11.92 -4.31 17.47
C ARG A 301 -11.98 -4.54 15.97
N ALA A 302 -10.97 -4.10 15.22
CA ALA A 302 -10.84 -4.38 13.80
C ALA A 302 -10.43 -5.83 13.49
N GLY A 303 -10.11 -6.65 14.51
CA GLY A 303 -9.59 -8.00 14.35
C GLY A 303 -8.17 -8.03 13.77
N LEU A 304 -7.39 -6.98 14.02
CA LEU A 304 -5.99 -6.85 13.65
C LEU A 304 -5.08 -7.22 14.83
N PRO A 305 -3.93 -7.87 14.59
CA PRO A 305 -2.93 -8.07 15.62
C PRO A 305 -2.32 -6.72 16.04
N ASN A 306 -2.03 -6.57 17.33
CA ASN A 306 -1.42 -5.36 17.89
C ASN A 306 -0.23 -5.65 18.79
N HIS A 307 0.24 -6.90 18.78
CA HIS A 307 1.36 -7.39 19.58
C HIS A 307 2.21 -8.37 18.76
N PRO A 308 3.56 -8.36 18.86
CA PRO A 308 4.46 -9.21 18.08
C PRO A 308 4.50 -10.68 18.54
N ARG A 309 3.57 -11.11 19.38
CA ARG A 309 3.49 -12.47 19.94
C ARG A 309 3.52 -13.53 18.84
N GLY A 310 4.40 -14.53 19.03
CA GLY A 310 4.55 -15.64 18.09
C GLY A 310 5.34 -15.30 16.81
N ILE A 311 5.81 -14.06 16.64
CA ILE A 311 6.64 -13.64 15.50
C ILE A 311 8.13 -13.60 15.90
N ALA A 312 8.46 -12.98 17.02
CA ALA A 312 9.81 -12.92 17.58
C ALA A 312 9.79 -13.35 19.04
N ALA A 313 10.86 -14.00 19.50
CA ALA A 313 11.05 -14.39 20.89
C ALA A 313 11.91 -13.39 21.67
N THR A 314 12.78 -12.64 20.97
CA THR A 314 13.71 -11.65 21.55
C THR A 314 13.81 -10.42 20.64
N ALA A 315 14.31 -9.31 21.18
CA ALA A 315 14.47 -8.06 20.43
C ALA A 315 15.61 -8.13 19.39
N ALA A 316 16.68 -8.86 19.68
CA ALA A 316 17.91 -8.83 18.85
C ALA A 316 17.70 -9.10 17.35
N PRO A 317 16.92 -10.11 16.89
CA PRO A 317 16.64 -10.30 15.47
C PRO A 317 15.88 -9.11 14.85
N LEU A 318 14.93 -8.54 15.56
CA LEU A 318 14.16 -7.37 15.07
C LEU A 318 15.06 -6.15 14.90
N ILE A 319 15.96 -5.91 15.84
CA ILE A 319 16.98 -4.85 15.76
C ILE A 319 17.88 -5.07 14.54
N ALA A 320 18.34 -6.30 14.30
CA ALA A 320 19.15 -6.62 13.13
C ALA A 320 18.43 -6.30 11.81
N HIS A 321 17.13 -6.61 11.70
CA HIS A 321 16.31 -6.28 10.53
C HIS A 321 16.13 -4.76 10.37
N MET A 322 15.89 -4.02 11.46
CA MET A 322 15.79 -2.54 11.42
C MET A 322 17.06 -1.89 10.90
N LEU A 323 18.24 -2.42 11.27
CA LEU A 323 19.53 -1.94 10.83
C LEU A 323 19.80 -2.19 9.33
N GLN A 324 19.23 -3.24 8.77
CA GLN A 324 19.32 -3.54 7.34
C GLN A 324 18.41 -2.63 6.49
N ASP A 325 17.21 -2.30 6.99
CA ASP A 325 16.22 -1.49 6.28
C ASP A 325 16.60 -0.01 6.24
N LYS A 326 17.27 0.49 7.27
CA LYS A 326 17.54 1.93 7.44
C LYS A 326 19.02 2.23 7.65
N LYS A 327 19.51 3.29 6.97
CA LYS A 327 20.87 3.79 7.18
C LYS A 327 21.00 4.41 8.59
N MET A 328 21.75 3.75 9.45
CA MET A 328 22.11 4.28 10.75
C MET A 328 23.01 5.51 10.62
N ARG A 329 22.75 6.55 11.43
CA ARG A 329 23.64 7.71 11.58
C ARG A 329 24.03 7.84 13.05
N SER A 330 25.33 7.79 13.33
CA SER A 330 25.89 8.01 14.69
C SER A 330 25.21 7.16 15.79
N GLY A 331 24.83 5.91 15.51
CA GLY A 331 24.23 5.02 16.51
C GLY A 331 22.72 5.21 16.74
N THR A 332 22.05 6.04 15.93
CA THR A 332 20.62 6.28 16.00
C THR A 332 19.90 5.86 14.72
N LEU A 333 18.65 5.44 14.86
CA LEU A 333 17.76 5.13 13.76
C LEU A 333 16.65 6.20 13.66
N PRO A 334 16.31 6.67 12.46
CA PRO A 334 15.12 7.50 12.29
C PRO A 334 13.86 6.66 12.48
N PHE A 335 12.98 7.08 13.39
CA PHE A 335 11.66 6.52 13.60
C PHE A 335 10.58 7.51 13.20
N VAL A 336 9.46 7.03 12.74
CA VAL A 336 8.23 7.80 12.72
C VAL A 336 7.46 7.42 13.98
N LEU A 337 7.30 8.39 14.88
CA LEU A 337 6.62 8.29 16.16
C LEU A 337 5.40 9.19 16.18
N ALA A 338 4.63 9.19 17.28
CA ALA A 338 3.43 10.00 17.42
C ALA A 338 3.56 10.98 18.61
N SER A 339 3.06 12.19 18.44
CA SER A 339 2.80 13.12 19.54
C SER A 339 1.33 13.11 20.00
N GLY A 340 0.50 12.30 19.37
CA GLY A 340 -0.90 12.06 19.66
C GLY A 340 -1.58 11.44 18.44
N ILE A 341 -2.83 11.01 18.58
CA ILE A 341 -3.65 10.54 17.46
C ILE A 341 -3.80 11.69 16.44
N GLY A 342 -3.49 11.43 15.17
CA GLY A 342 -3.51 12.42 14.09
C GLY A 342 -2.26 13.30 14.03
N HIS A 343 -1.21 13.00 14.79
CA HIS A 343 0.02 13.79 14.84
C HIS A 343 1.27 12.92 14.87
N ALA A 344 1.78 12.55 13.69
CA ALA A 344 3.06 11.85 13.55
C ALA A 344 4.23 12.82 13.39
N LEU A 345 5.42 12.38 13.81
CA LEU A 345 6.68 13.12 13.69
C LEU A 345 7.86 12.19 13.34
N VAL A 346 8.90 12.74 12.72
CA VAL A 346 10.15 12.03 12.47
C VAL A 346 11.10 12.27 13.64
N ALA A 347 11.36 11.24 14.45
CA ALA A 347 12.35 11.25 15.52
C ALA A 347 13.68 10.70 14.99
N ARG A 348 14.76 11.53 15.02
CA ARG A 348 16.07 11.19 14.45
C ARG A 348 17.10 10.74 15.48
N ASP A 349 16.76 10.91 16.75
CA ASP A 349 17.62 10.78 17.91
C ASP A 349 17.22 9.61 18.82
N VAL A 350 16.67 8.55 18.23
CA VAL A 350 16.24 7.38 18.98
C VAL A 350 17.42 6.43 19.20
N PRO A 351 17.94 6.30 20.44
CA PRO A 351 19.02 5.39 20.75
C PRO A 351 18.58 3.93 20.54
N LEU A 352 19.41 3.15 19.91
CA LEU A 352 19.09 1.75 19.62
C LEU A 352 18.84 0.91 20.89
N GLY A 353 19.59 1.20 21.97
CA GLY A 353 19.41 0.52 23.27
C GLY A 353 18.06 0.79 23.92
N GLU A 354 17.42 1.96 23.68
CA GLU A 354 16.07 2.22 24.17
C GLU A 354 15.05 1.37 23.41
N VAL A 355 15.24 1.21 22.09
CA VAL A 355 14.36 0.37 21.25
C VAL A 355 14.48 -1.10 21.65
N GLU A 356 15.71 -1.58 21.87
CA GLU A 356 15.96 -2.96 22.32
C GLU A 356 15.31 -3.22 23.67
N ALA A 357 15.56 -2.37 24.67
CA ALA A 357 14.94 -2.49 25.99
C ALA A 357 13.41 -2.42 25.95
N PHE A 358 12.84 -1.58 25.09
CA PHE A 358 11.39 -1.50 24.85
C PHE A 358 10.86 -2.83 24.28
N LEU A 359 11.49 -3.34 23.23
CA LEU A 359 11.06 -4.58 22.57
C LEU A 359 11.19 -5.78 23.52
N ASP A 360 12.24 -5.88 24.33
CA ASP A 360 12.40 -6.95 25.29
C ASP A 360 11.28 -6.94 26.34
N ARG A 361 10.87 -5.74 26.83
CA ARG A 361 9.71 -5.63 27.74
C ARG A 361 8.43 -6.09 27.06
N VAL A 362 8.17 -5.61 25.82
CA VAL A 362 6.98 -5.99 25.08
C VAL A 362 6.93 -7.50 24.84
N LEU A 363 8.03 -8.10 24.41
CA LEU A 363 8.10 -9.53 24.08
C LEU A 363 7.98 -10.43 25.34
N ALA A 364 8.31 -9.89 26.52
CA ALA A 364 8.16 -10.60 27.80
C ALA A 364 6.69 -10.58 28.32
N GLU A 365 5.80 -9.78 27.74
CA GLU A 365 4.38 -9.76 28.10
C GLU A 365 3.68 -11.02 27.60
N VAL A 366 3.02 -11.74 28.52
CA VAL A 366 2.34 -13.03 28.29
C VAL A 366 0.91 -12.82 27.77
#